data_44055b0090dc9d889e811f505cf1df99
#
_entry.id   44055b0090dc9d889e811f505cf1df99
#
_cell.length_a   1.000
_cell.length_b   1.000
_cell.length_c   1.000
_cell.angle_alpha   90.00
_cell.angle_beta   90.00
_cell.angle_gamma   90.00
#
_symmetry.space_group_name_H-M   'P 1'
#
loop_
_entity.id
_entity.type
_entity.pdbx_description
1 polymer ?
#
loop_
_entity_poly.entity_id
_entity_poly.type
_entity_poly.pdbx_seq_one_letter_code
_entity_poly.pdbx_strand_id
1 'polypeptide(L)'
;MIRLWIHRVKDVMAVSLLFAAVCSLLGVVGVTTLELPVGENVGQWIWLGKSTLFSAACIIITCLLQLVKRDSLKKVMCFFHFSVYVSWSLVLWGSVEAVWGLRQLYGFSASGHSRYALTGSFFNPGPYAGYLAMVLPVCLHLYLRARKERFVRYKIEKVVVAVAGILILCVLPATMSRSAWVAAAVGCGWVAYMHRDKSKWNVLWKRYKRRFILWGVSALFILMLGGAGAFLLKPDSALGRLFLWKITCRAVVNYPSGCDKGFAFAYGEAQEDYFVRGDYEEWEERVAGSPEYVFNEYLSLALTEGVVVCIIVLVAIGTCLWMGAKRGRYGICGAILSLLIFSFSSYPMYFPAFVVAGILLLLACGVGDFIYKPLILCICLILWIGGYTEKWKQEEDACRKWVYAKMFYNSGAYKVANKSYGEIYPVLKEKGAFLFEYGHSLYKSGFYNESNKYLKEACLYSTDPMVLNIIGKNYQELHRY
;
A
#
# COMPACT_ATOMS: atom_id res chain seq x y z
N MET A 1 20.47 35.29 28.71
CA MET A 1 19.47 35.42 27.62
C MET A 1 19.93 34.77 26.33
N ILE A 2 21.08 35.08 25.76
CA ILE A 2 21.61 34.50 24.49
C ILE A 2 21.75 32.97 24.55
N ARG A 3 22.31 32.37 25.63
CA ARG A 3 22.40 30.90 25.76
C ARG A 3 21.03 30.20 25.76
N LEU A 4 20.03 30.78 26.40
CA LEU A 4 18.65 30.25 26.39
C LEU A 4 18.01 30.31 25.00
N TRP A 5 18.28 31.38 24.26
CA TRP A 5 17.81 31.53 22.89
C TRP A 5 18.47 30.52 21.93
N ILE A 6 19.81 30.36 22.02
CA ILE A 6 20.54 29.35 21.24
C ILE A 6 20.01 27.94 21.52
N HIS A 7 19.70 27.61 22.79
CA HIS A 7 19.13 26.31 23.14
C HIS A 7 17.74 26.08 22.52
N ARG A 8 16.86 27.09 22.54
CA ARG A 8 15.53 26.99 21.90
C ARG A 8 15.64 26.81 20.39
N VAL A 9 16.53 27.55 19.74
CA VAL A 9 16.75 27.43 18.28
C VAL A 9 17.21 26.03 17.91
N LYS A 10 18.19 25.45 18.65
CA LYS A 10 18.66 24.08 18.43
C LYS A 10 17.55 23.04 18.61
N ASP A 11 16.70 23.19 19.62
CA ASP A 11 15.60 22.28 19.88
C ASP A 11 14.55 22.35 18.76
N VAL A 12 14.22 23.56 18.27
CA VAL A 12 13.31 23.76 17.12
C VAL A 12 13.92 23.14 15.85
N MET A 13 15.22 23.36 15.58
CA MET A 13 15.90 22.75 14.44
C MET A 13 15.86 21.23 14.50
N ALA A 14 16.15 20.62 15.66
CA ALA A 14 16.09 19.18 15.83
C ALA A 14 14.70 18.60 15.56
N VAL A 15 13.65 19.22 16.10
CA VAL A 15 12.26 18.85 15.87
C VAL A 15 11.91 18.96 14.38
N SER A 16 12.29 20.06 13.72
CA SER A 16 12.02 20.30 12.32
C SER A 16 12.74 19.27 11.42
N LEU A 17 14.00 18.96 11.70
CA LEU A 17 14.76 17.95 10.94
C LEU A 17 14.15 16.55 11.06
N LEU A 18 13.74 16.16 12.28
CA LEU A 18 13.10 14.86 12.50
C LEU A 18 11.73 14.76 11.82
N PHE A 19 10.95 15.84 11.86
CA PHE A 19 9.70 15.91 11.13
C PHE A 19 9.94 15.82 9.61
N ALA A 20 10.92 16.56 9.08
CA ALA A 20 11.30 16.52 7.68
C ALA A 20 11.77 15.12 7.24
N ALA A 21 12.52 14.42 8.09
CA ALA A 21 12.95 13.05 7.84
C ALA A 21 11.76 12.08 7.66
N VAL A 22 10.83 12.08 8.60
CA VAL A 22 9.63 11.22 8.52
C VAL A 22 8.72 11.63 7.37
N CYS A 23 8.53 12.94 7.19
CA CYS A 23 7.71 13.50 6.14
C CYS A 23 8.23 13.18 4.74
N SER A 24 9.55 13.18 4.53
CA SER A 24 10.17 12.82 3.25
C SER A 24 9.99 11.32 2.90
N LEU A 25 10.06 10.43 3.90
CA LEU A 25 9.79 9.00 3.71
C LEU A 25 8.33 8.75 3.30
N LEU A 26 7.38 9.35 4.02
CA LEU A 26 5.96 9.26 3.69
C LEU A 26 5.61 10.00 2.40
N GLY A 27 6.45 10.93 1.95
CA GLY A 27 6.32 11.65 0.68
C GLY A 27 6.37 10.77 -0.56
N VAL A 28 6.75 9.51 -0.42
CA VAL A 28 6.66 8.52 -1.49
C VAL A 28 5.23 8.39 -2.04
N VAL A 29 4.21 8.68 -1.25
CA VAL A 29 2.81 8.69 -1.71
C VAL A 29 2.54 9.74 -2.79
N GLY A 30 3.19 10.91 -2.72
CA GLY A 30 3.03 11.97 -3.72
C GLY A 30 3.76 11.72 -5.06
N VAL A 31 4.50 10.60 -5.17
CA VAL A 31 5.16 10.22 -6.42
C VAL A 31 4.16 9.45 -7.28
N THR A 32 3.74 10.07 -8.37
CA THR A 32 2.77 9.47 -9.28
C THR A 32 3.36 8.29 -10.05
N THR A 33 2.57 7.26 -10.26
CA THR A 33 2.90 6.13 -11.14
C THR A 33 2.73 6.47 -12.63
N LEU A 34 2.23 7.66 -12.95
CA LEU A 34 1.86 8.11 -14.30
C LEU A 34 3.02 8.36 -15.26
N GLU A 35 4.23 8.59 -14.73
CA GLU A 35 5.39 8.90 -15.59
C GLU A 35 5.90 7.69 -16.39
N LEU A 36 5.46 6.47 -16.01
CA LEU A 36 5.80 5.23 -16.70
C LEU A 36 4.51 4.50 -17.08
N PRO A 37 4.07 4.54 -18.37
CA PRO A 37 2.82 3.89 -18.82
C PRO A 37 2.81 2.36 -18.67
N VAL A 38 3.81 1.81 -18.04
CA VAL A 38 4.00 0.39 -17.74
C VAL A 38 3.49 0.00 -16.36
N GLY A 39 2.94 0.97 -15.59
CA GLY A 39 2.31 0.69 -14.29
C GLY A 39 3.28 0.35 -13.14
N GLU A 40 4.58 0.51 -13.33
CA GLU A 40 5.58 0.10 -12.37
C GLU A 40 5.86 1.19 -11.32
N ASN A 41 6.06 0.76 -10.07
CA ASN A 41 6.34 1.64 -8.94
C ASN A 41 7.83 2.06 -8.82
N VAL A 42 8.60 1.98 -9.91
CA VAL A 42 10.05 2.22 -9.89
C VAL A 42 10.38 3.63 -9.41
N GLY A 43 9.63 4.64 -9.87
CA GLY A 43 9.79 6.03 -9.41
C GLY A 43 9.61 6.19 -7.90
N GLN A 44 8.67 5.47 -7.31
CA GLN A 44 8.44 5.45 -5.86
C GLN A 44 9.63 4.82 -5.11
N TRP A 45 10.22 3.74 -5.63
CA TRP A 45 11.42 3.11 -5.04
C TRP A 45 12.64 4.03 -5.10
N ILE A 46 12.84 4.74 -6.23
CA ILE A 46 13.92 5.74 -6.36
C ILE A 46 13.72 6.90 -5.40
N TRP A 47 12.48 7.41 -5.28
CA TRP A 47 12.15 8.42 -4.26
C TRP A 47 12.49 7.94 -2.86
N LEU A 48 12.10 6.70 -2.53
CA LEU A 48 12.38 6.10 -1.24
C LEU A 48 13.89 6.03 -0.97
N GLY A 49 14.70 5.67 -1.97
CA GLY A 49 16.16 5.69 -1.89
C GLY A 49 16.70 7.07 -1.51
N LYS A 50 16.28 8.10 -2.25
CA LYS A 50 16.70 9.50 -2.01
C LYS A 50 16.20 10.01 -0.65
N SER A 51 14.95 9.74 -0.28
CA SER A 51 14.34 10.20 0.98
C SER A 51 14.96 9.50 2.19
N THR A 52 15.43 8.27 2.06
CA THR A 52 16.14 7.57 3.14
C THR A 52 17.51 8.20 3.39
N LEU A 53 18.29 8.53 2.35
CA LEU A 53 19.55 9.24 2.50
C LEU A 53 19.34 10.61 3.14
N PHE A 54 18.32 11.36 2.71
CA PHE A 54 17.94 12.63 3.30
C PHE A 54 17.55 12.48 4.77
N SER A 55 16.74 11.48 5.10
CA SER A 55 16.30 11.19 6.47
C SER A 55 17.49 10.83 7.38
N ALA A 56 18.43 10.05 6.87
CA ALA A 56 19.65 9.71 7.58
C ALA A 56 20.50 10.96 7.88
N ALA A 57 20.69 11.83 6.89
CA ALA A 57 21.39 13.10 7.08
C ALA A 57 20.69 13.98 8.16
N CYS A 58 19.37 14.11 8.10
CA CYS A 58 18.59 14.85 9.11
C CYS A 58 18.78 14.27 10.53
N ILE A 59 18.79 12.95 10.68
CA ILE A 59 18.98 12.28 11.97
C ILE A 59 20.41 12.47 12.46
N ILE A 60 21.43 12.31 11.62
CA ILE A 60 22.84 12.54 11.98
C ILE A 60 23.04 14.00 12.44
N ILE A 61 22.54 14.99 11.69
CA ILE A 61 22.62 16.39 12.07
C ILE A 61 21.92 16.62 13.42
N THR A 62 20.76 16.02 13.63
CA THR A 62 20.02 16.11 14.91
C THR A 62 20.84 15.53 16.05
N CYS A 63 21.49 14.38 15.86
CA CYS A 63 22.38 13.78 16.85
C CYS A 63 23.58 14.70 17.16
N LEU A 64 24.24 15.25 16.14
CA LEU A 64 25.36 16.17 16.31
C LEU A 64 24.95 17.45 17.07
N LEU A 65 23.81 18.06 16.73
CA LEU A 65 23.27 19.22 17.44
C LEU A 65 23.02 18.94 18.94
N GLN A 66 22.71 17.69 19.27
CA GLN A 66 22.41 17.27 20.63
C GLN A 66 23.67 16.83 21.42
N LEU A 67 24.70 16.25 20.75
CA LEU A 67 25.96 15.88 21.37
C LEU A 67 26.76 17.09 21.93
N VAL A 68 26.58 18.25 21.31
CA VAL A 68 27.16 19.52 21.82
C VAL A 68 26.54 19.96 23.16
N LYS A 69 25.44 19.35 23.59
CA LYS A 69 24.83 19.51 24.92
C LYS A 69 25.37 18.46 25.90
N ARG A 70 26.39 18.84 26.68
CA ARG A 70 26.99 17.96 27.68
C ARG A 70 26.09 17.61 28.90
N ASP A 71 24.85 18.12 28.94
CA ASP A 71 23.88 17.91 30.01
C ASP A 71 22.77 16.94 29.59
N SER A 72 23.02 15.70 29.96
CA SER A 72 22.09 14.54 30.03
C SER A 72 21.41 14.09 28.74
N LEU A 73 21.89 12.95 28.24
CA LEU A 73 21.17 12.05 27.29
C LEU A 73 19.67 11.89 27.63
N LYS A 74 19.29 12.02 28.90
CA LYS A 74 17.89 11.94 29.36
C LYS A 74 17.00 13.07 28.83
N LYS A 75 17.52 14.31 28.67
CA LYS A 75 16.74 15.43 28.09
C LYS A 75 16.57 15.31 26.58
N VAL A 76 17.57 14.77 25.88
CA VAL A 76 17.48 14.46 24.43
C VAL A 76 16.38 13.45 24.15
N MET A 77 16.18 12.50 25.07
CA MET A 77 15.13 11.48 24.96
C MET A 77 13.70 12.03 25.03
N CYS A 78 13.47 13.20 25.67
CA CYS A 78 12.14 13.80 25.78
C CYS A 78 11.62 14.43 24.48
N PHE A 79 12.47 14.71 23.49
CA PHE A 79 12.06 15.30 22.20
C PHE A 79 11.69 14.27 21.15
N PHE A 80 11.97 12.99 21.37
CA PHE A 80 11.75 11.93 20.39
C PHE A 80 10.35 11.32 20.50
N HIS A 81 9.33 12.12 20.29
CA HIS A 81 7.98 11.60 20.09
C HIS A 81 7.77 11.14 18.63
N PHE A 82 8.46 10.07 18.22
CA PHE A 82 8.38 9.51 16.88
C PHE A 82 6.95 9.30 16.40
N SER A 83 6.07 8.84 17.30
CA SER A 83 4.64 8.69 17.03
C SER A 83 3.94 10.01 16.63
N VAL A 84 4.39 11.14 17.15
CA VAL A 84 3.86 12.47 16.80
C VAL A 84 4.28 12.86 15.39
N TYR A 85 5.55 12.63 15.04
CA TYR A 85 6.06 12.94 13.69
C TYR A 85 5.36 12.09 12.64
N VAL A 86 5.21 10.78 12.88
CA VAL A 86 4.47 9.89 11.99
C VAL A 86 3.01 10.35 11.82
N SER A 87 2.33 10.69 12.94
CA SER A 87 0.94 11.13 12.90
C SER A 87 0.75 12.41 12.09
N TRP A 88 1.58 13.43 12.32
CA TRP A 88 1.46 14.70 11.60
C TRP A 88 1.88 14.61 10.13
N SER A 89 2.89 13.79 9.82
CA SER A 89 3.28 13.54 8.43
C SER A 89 2.18 12.80 7.65
N LEU A 90 1.51 11.83 8.28
CA LEU A 90 0.34 11.16 7.67
C LEU A 90 -0.82 12.14 7.45
N VAL A 91 -1.13 13.01 8.43
CA VAL A 91 -2.17 14.03 8.26
C VAL A 91 -1.83 14.98 7.13
N LEU A 92 -0.57 15.43 7.03
CA LEU A 92 -0.11 16.30 5.94
C LEU A 92 -0.29 15.64 4.58
N TRP A 93 0.27 14.44 4.37
CA TRP A 93 0.20 13.75 3.10
C TRP A 93 -1.22 13.27 2.76
N GLY A 94 -2.00 12.85 3.76
CA GLY A 94 -3.42 12.56 3.56
C GLY A 94 -4.23 13.78 3.14
N SER A 95 -3.88 14.98 3.64
CA SER A 95 -4.50 16.23 3.21
C SER A 95 -4.10 16.61 1.78
N VAL A 96 -2.83 16.43 1.41
CA VAL A 96 -2.33 16.65 0.04
C VAL A 96 -3.07 15.72 -0.92
N GLU A 97 -3.17 14.43 -0.61
CA GLU A 97 -3.90 13.46 -1.42
C GLU A 97 -5.40 13.79 -1.53
N ALA A 98 -6.03 14.22 -0.43
CA ALA A 98 -7.44 14.61 -0.46
C ALA A 98 -7.67 15.85 -1.34
N VAL A 99 -6.79 16.85 -1.26
CA VAL A 99 -6.85 18.04 -2.15
C VAL A 99 -6.60 17.64 -3.60
N TRP A 100 -5.65 16.75 -3.85
CA TRP A 100 -5.39 16.23 -5.21
C TRP A 100 -6.63 15.53 -5.77
N GLY A 101 -7.25 14.64 -4.98
CA GLY A 101 -8.48 13.97 -5.37
C GLY A 101 -9.63 14.93 -5.64
N LEU A 102 -9.80 15.99 -4.84
CA LEU A 102 -10.79 17.04 -5.12
C LEU A 102 -10.50 17.74 -6.46
N ARG A 103 -9.23 18.03 -6.77
CA ARG A 103 -8.87 18.63 -8.06
C ARG A 103 -9.20 17.69 -9.22
N GLN A 104 -8.99 16.38 -9.06
CA GLN A 104 -9.40 15.39 -10.08
C GLN A 104 -10.92 15.31 -10.21
N LEU A 105 -11.65 15.31 -9.10
CA LEU A 105 -13.11 15.21 -9.07
C LEU A 105 -13.78 16.39 -9.78
N TYR A 106 -13.21 17.60 -9.64
CA TYR A 106 -13.70 18.82 -10.30
C TYR A 106 -13.05 19.10 -11.68
N GLY A 107 -12.25 18.17 -12.22
CA GLY A 107 -11.64 18.29 -13.54
C GLY A 107 -10.43 19.25 -13.62
N PHE A 108 -9.88 19.70 -12.49
CA PHE A 108 -8.69 20.58 -12.47
C PHE A 108 -7.36 19.81 -12.65
N SER A 109 -7.39 18.49 -12.57
CA SER A 109 -6.23 17.63 -12.85
C SER A 109 -6.68 16.30 -13.43
N ALA A 110 -5.82 15.71 -14.28
CA ALA A 110 -6.08 14.39 -14.86
C ALA A 110 -5.99 13.29 -13.80
N SER A 111 -6.78 12.23 -14.00
CA SER A 111 -6.71 10.98 -13.24
C SER A 111 -5.63 10.06 -13.82
N GLY A 112 -5.08 9.18 -13.00
CA GLY A 112 -4.14 8.12 -13.41
C GLY A 112 -4.79 6.95 -14.16
N HIS A 113 -6.11 6.96 -14.35
CA HIS A 113 -6.84 5.84 -14.93
C HIS A 113 -7.86 6.29 -15.98
N SER A 114 -7.94 5.55 -17.10
CA SER A 114 -8.84 5.90 -18.22
C SER A 114 -10.34 5.84 -17.90
N ARG A 115 -10.73 4.98 -16.93
CA ARG A 115 -12.14 4.74 -16.57
C ARG A 115 -12.59 5.44 -15.29
N TYR A 116 -11.66 5.90 -14.46
CA TYR A 116 -11.97 6.47 -13.14
C TYR A 116 -11.45 7.91 -13.05
N ALA A 117 -12.34 8.83 -12.72
CA ALA A 117 -11.98 10.25 -12.60
C ALA A 117 -11.14 10.56 -11.35
N LEU A 118 -11.12 9.67 -10.35
CA LEU A 118 -10.56 9.91 -9.03
C LEU A 118 -9.58 8.80 -8.63
N THR A 119 -8.30 9.11 -8.60
CA THR A 119 -7.24 8.15 -8.23
C THR A 119 -6.17 8.75 -7.29
N GLY A 120 -6.19 10.07 -7.03
CA GLY A 120 -5.09 10.76 -6.34
C GLY A 120 -3.78 10.58 -7.11
N SER A 121 -2.70 10.33 -6.39
CA SER A 121 -1.39 9.97 -6.93
C SER A 121 -1.29 8.51 -7.41
N PHE A 122 -2.25 7.67 -7.03
CA PHE A 122 -2.31 6.27 -7.43
C PHE A 122 -2.93 6.12 -8.83
N PHE A 123 -2.74 4.94 -9.44
CA PHE A 123 -3.37 4.62 -10.73
C PHE A 123 -4.79 4.04 -10.59
N ASN A 124 -5.23 3.72 -9.35
CA ASN A 124 -6.51 3.07 -9.08
C ASN A 124 -7.20 3.70 -7.86
N PRO A 125 -8.53 3.94 -7.90
CA PRO A 125 -9.28 4.51 -6.78
C PRO A 125 -9.26 3.65 -5.51
N GLY A 126 -9.09 2.32 -5.63
CA GLY A 126 -9.04 1.41 -4.48
C GLY A 126 -7.89 1.73 -3.52
N PRO A 127 -6.62 1.63 -3.95
CA PRO A 127 -5.46 2.00 -3.13
C PRO A 127 -5.52 3.45 -2.64
N TYR A 128 -5.90 4.40 -3.48
CA TYR A 128 -6.09 5.79 -3.07
C TYR A 128 -7.04 5.91 -1.87
N ALA A 129 -8.22 5.29 -1.95
CA ALA A 129 -9.19 5.28 -0.87
C ALA A 129 -8.65 4.58 0.40
N GLY A 130 -7.91 3.48 0.23
CA GLY A 130 -7.27 2.74 1.33
C GLY A 130 -6.27 3.60 2.09
N TYR A 131 -5.48 4.42 1.38
CA TYR A 131 -4.54 5.36 2.01
C TYR A 131 -5.28 6.42 2.84
N LEU A 132 -6.31 7.03 2.30
CA LEU A 132 -7.13 8.00 3.02
C LEU A 132 -7.85 7.39 4.23
N ALA A 133 -8.35 6.16 4.08
CA ALA A 133 -8.99 5.41 5.16
C ALA A 133 -8.03 5.13 6.33
N MET A 134 -6.75 4.91 6.05
CA MET A 134 -5.70 4.73 7.06
C MET A 134 -5.37 6.04 7.80
N VAL A 135 -5.45 7.19 7.14
CA VAL A 135 -5.14 8.51 7.75
C VAL A 135 -6.27 8.98 8.66
N LEU A 136 -7.51 8.70 8.33
CA LEU A 136 -8.70 9.24 9.03
C LEU A 136 -8.74 8.94 10.54
N PRO A 137 -8.39 7.73 11.04
CA PRO A 137 -8.29 7.46 12.48
C PRO A 137 -7.23 8.31 13.19
N VAL A 138 -6.15 8.67 12.51
CA VAL A 138 -5.11 9.57 13.06
C VAL A 138 -5.68 10.98 13.25
N CYS A 139 -6.39 11.50 12.25
CA CYS A 139 -7.09 12.80 12.36
C CYS A 139 -8.07 12.80 13.52
N LEU A 140 -8.89 11.76 13.65
CA LEU A 140 -9.87 11.63 14.73
C LEU A 140 -9.18 11.59 16.11
N HIS A 141 -8.09 10.83 16.25
CA HIS A 141 -7.34 10.75 17.51
C HIS A 141 -6.78 12.11 17.92
N LEU A 142 -6.11 12.81 17.01
CA LEU A 142 -5.52 14.12 17.29
C LEU A 142 -6.62 15.13 17.63
N TYR A 143 -7.75 15.12 16.94
CA TYR A 143 -8.93 15.95 17.24
C TYR A 143 -9.47 15.71 18.64
N LEU A 144 -9.69 14.43 19.02
CA LEU A 144 -10.24 14.06 20.33
C LEU A 144 -9.26 14.37 21.46
N ARG A 145 -7.94 14.25 21.21
CA ARG A 145 -6.90 14.66 22.16
C ARG A 145 -6.91 16.18 22.35
N ALA A 146 -6.88 16.94 21.26
CA ALA A 146 -6.85 18.40 21.31
C ALA A 146 -8.12 18.99 21.93
N ARG A 147 -9.28 18.32 21.85
CA ARG A 147 -10.53 18.77 22.47
C ARG A 147 -10.48 18.78 23.99
N LYS A 148 -9.65 17.94 24.62
CA LYS A 148 -9.51 17.84 26.09
C LYS A 148 -8.65 18.94 26.68
N GLU A 149 -7.85 19.63 25.85
CA GLU A 149 -6.86 20.61 26.27
C GLU A 149 -7.36 22.03 26.08
N ARG A 150 -6.96 22.98 26.98
CA ARG A 150 -7.44 24.37 26.96
C ARG A 150 -6.49 25.37 26.33
N PHE A 151 -5.21 24.98 26.04
CA PHE A 151 -4.21 25.89 25.48
C PHE A 151 -4.50 26.27 24.02
N VAL A 152 -4.14 27.49 23.62
CA VAL A 152 -4.35 28.05 22.26
C VAL A 152 -3.76 27.14 21.18
N ARG A 153 -2.58 26.57 21.41
CA ARG A 153 -1.93 25.62 20.50
C ARG A 153 -2.87 24.47 20.12
N TYR A 154 -3.56 23.88 21.07
CA TYR A 154 -4.49 22.77 20.80
C TYR A 154 -5.77 23.20 20.07
N LYS A 155 -6.13 24.48 20.15
CA LYS A 155 -7.23 25.03 19.32
C LYS A 155 -6.85 25.01 17.84
N ILE A 156 -5.61 25.42 17.51
CA ILE A 156 -5.08 25.40 16.15
C ILE A 156 -4.95 23.96 15.66
N GLU A 157 -4.33 23.05 16.44
CA GLU A 157 -4.24 21.64 16.12
C GLU A 157 -5.61 21.05 15.79
N LYS A 158 -6.62 21.33 16.62
CA LYS A 158 -7.99 20.86 16.43
C LYS A 158 -8.59 21.31 15.10
N VAL A 159 -8.40 22.57 14.72
CA VAL A 159 -8.91 23.10 13.44
C VAL A 159 -8.20 22.44 12.27
N VAL A 160 -6.87 22.35 12.30
CA VAL A 160 -6.07 21.74 11.23
C VAL A 160 -6.49 20.28 10.98
N VAL A 161 -6.55 19.46 12.03
CA VAL A 161 -6.92 18.05 11.88
C VAL A 161 -8.40 17.84 11.53
N ALA A 162 -9.29 18.78 11.96
CA ALA A 162 -10.69 18.75 11.55
C ALA A 162 -10.83 19.04 10.06
N VAL A 163 -10.13 20.05 9.55
CA VAL A 163 -10.12 20.37 8.12
C VAL A 163 -9.56 19.18 7.31
N ALA A 164 -8.43 18.60 7.73
CA ALA A 164 -7.87 17.43 7.09
C ALA A 164 -8.87 16.26 7.04
N GLY A 165 -9.52 15.95 8.18
CA GLY A 165 -10.53 14.90 8.26
C GLY A 165 -11.75 15.16 7.38
N ILE A 166 -12.22 16.42 7.30
CA ILE A 166 -13.33 16.82 6.42
C ILE A 166 -12.95 16.67 4.96
N LEU A 167 -11.76 17.11 4.54
CA LEU A 167 -11.27 16.94 3.17
C LEU A 167 -11.27 15.48 2.76
N ILE A 168 -10.76 14.59 3.63
CA ILE A 168 -10.76 13.15 3.40
C ILE A 168 -12.20 12.62 3.29
N LEU A 169 -13.10 13.02 4.19
CA LEU A 169 -14.50 12.58 4.17
C LEU A 169 -15.27 13.08 2.94
N CYS A 170 -14.91 14.22 2.37
CA CYS A 170 -15.51 14.72 1.12
C CYS A 170 -15.12 13.85 -0.10
N VAL A 171 -13.93 13.28 -0.08
CA VAL A 171 -13.39 12.53 -1.22
C VAL A 171 -13.67 11.03 -1.10
N LEU A 172 -13.58 10.47 0.09
CA LEU A 172 -13.65 9.03 0.34
C LEU A 172 -14.92 8.35 -0.24
N PRO A 173 -16.14 8.91 -0.13
CA PRO A 173 -17.32 8.32 -0.73
C PRO A 173 -17.24 8.27 -2.27
N ALA A 174 -16.69 9.30 -2.92
CA ALA A 174 -16.58 9.40 -4.36
C ALA A 174 -15.63 8.34 -4.98
N THR A 175 -14.75 7.73 -4.18
CA THR A 175 -13.88 6.63 -4.62
C THR A 175 -14.62 5.33 -4.88
N MET A 176 -15.85 5.18 -4.39
CA MET A 176 -16.67 3.96 -4.48
C MET A 176 -15.97 2.69 -3.96
N SER A 177 -14.96 2.86 -3.10
CA SER A 177 -14.18 1.75 -2.50
C SER A 177 -14.81 1.28 -1.20
N ARG A 178 -15.64 0.24 -1.26
CA ARG A 178 -16.36 -0.35 -0.11
C ARG A 178 -15.40 -0.82 0.99
N SER A 179 -14.32 -1.49 0.62
CA SER A 179 -13.30 -1.96 1.56
C SER A 179 -12.64 -0.82 2.34
N ALA A 180 -12.37 0.30 1.68
CA ALA A 180 -11.80 1.48 2.33
C ALA A 180 -12.79 2.14 3.31
N TRP A 181 -14.08 2.17 2.99
CA TRP A 181 -15.10 2.70 3.90
C TRP A 181 -15.20 1.87 5.19
N VAL A 182 -15.21 0.53 5.05
CA VAL A 182 -15.22 -0.38 6.21
C VAL A 182 -13.94 -0.21 7.03
N ALA A 183 -12.78 -0.13 6.37
CA ALA A 183 -11.50 0.09 7.02
C ALA A 183 -11.48 1.40 7.82
N ALA A 184 -11.94 2.50 7.24
CA ALA A 184 -12.05 3.79 7.91
C ALA A 184 -13.01 3.73 9.11
N ALA A 185 -14.17 3.09 8.95
CA ALA A 185 -15.16 2.95 10.01
C ALA A 185 -14.62 2.14 11.20
N VAL A 186 -13.94 1.01 10.94
CA VAL A 186 -13.35 0.17 12.00
C VAL A 186 -12.21 0.92 12.71
N GLY A 187 -11.30 1.56 11.98
CA GLY A 187 -10.19 2.32 12.57
C GLY A 187 -10.68 3.51 13.39
N CYS A 188 -11.64 4.28 12.89
CA CYS A 188 -12.26 5.40 13.63
C CYS A 188 -13.09 4.91 14.82
N GLY A 189 -13.83 3.80 14.67
CA GLY A 189 -14.58 3.16 15.76
C GLY A 189 -13.68 2.74 16.91
N TRP A 190 -12.52 2.14 16.59
CA TRP A 190 -11.49 1.82 17.59
C TRP A 190 -11.01 3.05 18.35
N VAL A 191 -10.67 4.13 17.64
CA VAL A 191 -10.22 5.39 18.26
C VAL A 191 -11.30 5.98 19.15
N ALA A 192 -12.55 6.04 18.69
CA ALA A 192 -13.67 6.54 19.45
C ALA A 192 -13.91 5.69 20.72
N TYR A 193 -13.84 4.37 20.60
CA TYR A 193 -13.95 3.44 21.71
C TYR A 193 -12.87 3.66 22.77
N MET A 194 -11.62 3.86 22.36
CA MET A 194 -10.51 4.10 23.29
C MET A 194 -10.55 5.46 23.97
N HIS A 195 -11.11 6.48 23.31
CA HIS A 195 -11.28 7.82 23.89
C HIS A 195 -12.53 7.99 24.75
N ARG A 196 -13.42 6.96 24.81
CA ARG A 196 -14.65 7.06 25.57
C ARG A 196 -14.38 7.24 27.09
N ASP A 197 -15.19 8.03 27.72
CA ASP A 197 -15.23 8.13 29.19
C ASP A 197 -15.92 6.86 29.74
N LYS A 198 -15.12 5.97 30.33
CA LYS A 198 -15.61 4.68 30.86
C LYS A 198 -16.73 4.85 31.90
N SER A 199 -16.63 5.90 32.75
CA SER A 199 -17.62 6.16 33.78
C SER A 199 -18.98 6.55 33.16
N LYS A 200 -18.97 7.55 32.28
CA LYS A 200 -20.20 7.98 31.58
C LYS A 200 -20.75 6.86 30.69
N TRP A 201 -19.90 6.10 30.03
CA TRP A 201 -20.29 4.98 29.17
C TRP A 201 -21.02 3.89 30.00
N ASN A 202 -20.48 3.51 31.16
CA ASN A 202 -21.09 2.51 32.01
C ASN A 202 -22.47 2.96 32.51
N VAL A 203 -22.64 4.25 32.84
CA VAL A 203 -23.95 4.81 33.26
C VAL A 203 -24.92 4.79 32.06
N LEU A 204 -24.47 5.25 30.88
CA LEU A 204 -25.28 5.23 29.64
C LEU A 204 -25.63 3.81 29.23
N TRP A 205 -24.69 2.88 29.31
CA TRP A 205 -24.93 1.47 29.00
C TRP A 205 -25.96 0.85 29.93
N LYS A 206 -25.82 1.05 31.23
CA LYS A 206 -26.82 0.54 32.21
C LYS A 206 -28.20 1.12 31.95
N ARG A 207 -28.29 2.43 31.64
CA ARG A 207 -29.56 3.15 31.43
C ARG A 207 -30.23 2.81 30.10
N TYR A 208 -29.46 2.62 29.03
CA TYR A 208 -29.98 2.49 27.66
C TYR A 208 -29.58 1.18 26.98
N LYS A 209 -29.19 0.14 27.70
CA LYS A 209 -28.69 -1.15 27.16
C LYS A 209 -29.57 -1.70 26.04
N ARG A 210 -30.91 -1.73 26.24
CA ARG A 210 -31.85 -2.23 25.21
C ARG A 210 -31.79 -1.39 23.92
N ARG A 211 -31.69 -0.06 24.03
CA ARG A 211 -31.58 0.84 22.86
C ARG A 211 -30.24 0.65 22.14
N PHE A 212 -29.14 0.51 22.88
CA PHE A 212 -27.83 0.24 22.27
C PHE A 212 -27.79 -1.10 21.55
N ILE A 213 -28.38 -2.15 22.12
CA ILE A 213 -28.52 -3.45 21.45
C ILE A 213 -29.39 -3.31 20.20
N LEU A 214 -30.53 -2.64 20.29
CA LEU A 214 -31.41 -2.41 19.14
C LEU A 214 -30.71 -1.63 18.04
N TRP A 215 -30.00 -0.55 18.36
CA TRP A 215 -29.20 0.22 17.38
C TRP A 215 -28.07 -0.61 16.79
N GLY A 216 -27.40 -1.46 17.60
CA GLY A 216 -26.38 -2.39 17.12
C GLY A 216 -26.96 -3.40 16.11
N VAL A 217 -28.10 -4.00 16.43
CA VAL A 217 -28.82 -4.93 15.54
C VAL A 217 -29.30 -4.20 14.28
N SER A 218 -29.89 -3.00 14.41
CA SER A 218 -30.31 -2.20 13.26
C SER A 218 -29.14 -1.79 12.37
N ALA A 219 -28.01 -1.39 12.95
CA ALA A 219 -26.79 -1.08 12.21
C ALA A 219 -26.24 -2.32 11.49
N LEU A 220 -26.24 -3.48 12.16
CA LEU A 220 -25.84 -4.75 11.54
C LEU A 220 -26.77 -5.11 10.38
N PHE A 221 -28.08 -4.96 10.56
CA PHE A 221 -29.07 -5.21 9.51
C PHE A 221 -28.90 -4.26 8.32
N ILE A 222 -28.67 -2.97 8.54
CA ILE A 222 -28.37 -1.99 7.50
C ILE A 222 -27.05 -2.34 6.77
N LEU A 223 -26.02 -2.78 7.50
CA LEU A 223 -24.77 -3.25 6.93
C LEU A 223 -24.97 -4.51 6.07
N MET A 224 -25.81 -5.44 6.51
CA MET A 224 -26.15 -6.64 5.73
C MET A 224 -26.93 -6.27 4.46
N LEU A 225 -27.93 -5.40 4.55
CA LEU A 225 -28.67 -4.90 3.39
C LEU A 225 -27.78 -4.10 2.44
N GLY A 226 -26.93 -3.23 2.98
CA GLY A 226 -25.94 -2.47 2.19
C GLY A 226 -24.92 -3.38 1.53
N GLY A 227 -24.47 -4.44 2.21
CA GLY A 227 -23.61 -5.48 1.68
C GLY A 227 -24.27 -6.26 0.54
N ALA A 228 -25.51 -6.70 0.75
CA ALA A 228 -26.31 -7.38 -0.28
C ALA A 228 -26.58 -6.48 -1.49
N GLY A 229 -26.98 -5.23 -1.27
CA GLY A 229 -27.16 -4.25 -2.34
C GLY A 229 -25.86 -3.97 -3.11
N ALA A 230 -24.75 -3.87 -2.39
CA ALA A 230 -23.42 -3.69 -2.98
C ALA A 230 -22.97 -4.94 -3.76
N PHE A 231 -23.35 -6.15 -3.34
CA PHE A 231 -23.14 -7.39 -4.10
C PHE A 231 -23.94 -7.39 -5.39
N LEU A 232 -25.22 -7.04 -5.32
CA LEU A 232 -26.12 -6.99 -6.48
C LEU A 232 -25.69 -5.96 -7.54
N LEU A 233 -25.04 -4.86 -7.12
CA LEU A 233 -24.54 -3.83 -8.04
C LEU A 233 -23.36 -4.29 -8.92
N LYS A 234 -22.50 -5.20 -8.42
CA LYS A 234 -21.34 -5.75 -9.15
C LYS A 234 -21.10 -7.21 -8.72
N PRO A 235 -21.96 -8.15 -9.10
CA PRO A 235 -21.86 -9.54 -8.67
C PRO A 235 -20.58 -10.21 -9.16
N ASP A 236 -20.21 -9.99 -10.43
CA ASP A 236 -19.02 -10.64 -11.02
C ASP A 236 -17.71 -10.23 -10.32
N SER A 237 -17.60 -9.00 -9.86
CA SER A 237 -16.43 -8.57 -9.08
C SER A 237 -16.34 -9.22 -7.70
N ALA A 238 -17.47 -9.54 -7.07
CA ALA A 238 -17.49 -10.21 -5.77
C ALA A 238 -17.26 -11.73 -5.93
N LEU A 239 -17.95 -12.33 -6.88
CA LEU A 239 -17.79 -13.74 -7.25
C LEU A 239 -16.37 -14.04 -7.72
N GLY A 240 -15.78 -13.17 -8.56
CA GLY A 240 -14.40 -13.29 -9.01
C GLY A 240 -13.40 -13.29 -7.85
N ARG A 241 -13.62 -12.47 -6.81
CA ARG A 241 -12.76 -12.50 -5.61
C ARG A 241 -12.95 -13.79 -4.79
N LEU A 242 -14.18 -14.28 -4.64
CA LEU A 242 -14.43 -15.53 -3.93
C LEU A 242 -13.77 -16.70 -4.65
N PHE A 243 -13.89 -16.78 -5.97
CA PHE A 243 -13.23 -17.79 -6.77
C PHE A 243 -11.70 -17.68 -6.67
N LEU A 244 -11.16 -16.46 -6.84
CA LEU A 244 -9.73 -16.18 -6.67
C LEU A 244 -9.19 -16.68 -5.32
N TRP A 245 -9.89 -16.37 -4.21
CA TRP A 245 -9.49 -16.82 -2.88
C TRP A 245 -9.61 -18.33 -2.71
N LYS A 246 -10.66 -18.96 -3.30
CA LYS A 246 -10.84 -20.42 -3.30
C LYS A 246 -9.64 -21.10 -3.95
N ILE A 247 -9.22 -20.66 -5.14
CA ILE A 247 -8.06 -21.22 -5.84
C ILE A 247 -6.75 -20.90 -5.10
N THR A 248 -6.59 -19.66 -4.61
CA THR A 248 -5.40 -19.28 -3.85
C THR A 248 -5.25 -20.12 -2.57
N CYS A 249 -6.34 -20.41 -1.85
CA CYS A 249 -6.29 -21.32 -0.70
C CYS A 249 -5.82 -22.73 -1.07
N ARG A 250 -6.22 -23.24 -2.23
CA ARG A 250 -5.70 -24.53 -2.75
C ARG A 250 -4.21 -24.44 -3.05
N ALA A 251 -3.77 -23.35 -3.69
CA ALA A 251 -2.35 -23.12 -3.94
C ALA A 251 -1.54 -23.05 -2.63
N VAL A 252 -2.04 -22.39 -1.58
CA VAL A 252 -1.39 -22.35 -0.25
C VAL A 252 -1.28 -23.75 0.37
N VAL A 253 -2.28 -24.62 0.18
CA VAL A 253 -2.22 -26.01 0.66
C VAL A 253 -1.15 -26.80 -0.09
N ASN A 254 -0.98 -26.58 -1.40
CA ASN A 254 0.05 -27.21 -2.22
C ASN A 254 1.46 -26.67 -1.87
N TYR A 255 1.57 -25.40 -1.49
CA TYR A 255 2.82 -24.69 -1.18
C TYR A 255 2.82 -24.09 0.24
N PRO A 256 2.73 -24.86 1.32
CA PRO A 256 2.60 -24.36 2.68
C PRO A 256 3.84 -23.62 3.19
N SER A 257 5.01 -23.89 2.61
CA SER A 257 6.29 -23.20 2.92
C SER A 257 6.55 -21.98 2.05
N GLY A 258 5.62 -21.64 1.16
CA GLY A 258 5.78 -20.60 0.16
C GLY A 258 6.14 -21.14 -1.21
N CYS A 259 5.88 -20.37 -2.27
CA CYS A 259 6.18 -20.72 -3.64
C CYS A 259 7.22 -19.74 -4.22
N ASP A 260 8.46 -20.22 -4.43
CA ASP A 260 9.58 -19.43 -4.98
C ASP A 260 9.31 -18.91 -6.40
N LYS A 261 8.43 -19.60 -7.16
CA LYS A 261 8.03 -19.20 -8.52
C LYS A 261 6.98 -18.08 -8.53
N GLY A 262 6.49 -17.68 -7.36
CA GLY A 262 5.56 -16.59 -7.19
C GLY A 262 4.08 -16.97 -7.40
N PHE A 263 3.22 -15.95 -7.19
CA PHE A 263 1.76 -16.11 -7.18
C PHE A 263 1.20 -16.63 -8.52
N ALA A 264 1.62 -16.05 -9.65
CA ALA A 264 1.05 -16.39 -10.95
C ALA A 264 1.21 -17.87 -11.29
N PHE A 265 2.40 -18.44 -11.01
CA PHE A 265 2.68 -19.87 -11.22
C PHE A 265 1.80 -20.75 -10.33
N ALA A 266 1.84 -20.53 -9.00
CA ALA A 266 1.12 -21.37 -8.05
C ALA A 266 -0.40 -21.29 -8.21
N TYR A 267 -0.92 -20.10 -8.54
CA TYR A 267 -2.33 -19.89 -8.82
C TYR A 267 -2.75 -20.60 -10.13
N GLY A 268 -1.96 -20.45 -11.20
CA GLY A 268 -2.23 -21.07 -12.49
C GLY A 268 -2.29 -22.60 -12.38
N GLU A 269 -1.31 -23.22 -11.72
CA GLU A 269 -1.29 -24.66 -11.48
C GLU A 269 -2.51 -25.13 -10.66
N ALA A 270 -2.84 -24.41 -9.58
CA ALA A 270 -3.99 -24.76 -8.75
C ALA A 270 -5.33 -24.57 -9.50
N GLN A 271 -5.41 -23.56 -10.39
CA GLN A 271 -6.60 -23.32 -11.24
C GLN A 271 -6.73 -24.41 -12.32
N GLU A 272 -5.64 -24.80 -12.96
CA GLU A 272 -5.61 -25.89 -13.93
C GLU A 272 -6.09 -27.19 -13.28
N ASP A 273 -5.48 -27.60 -12.16
CA ASP A 273 -5.90 -28.78 -11.40
C ASP A 273 -7.38 -28.75 -11.00
N TYR A 274 -7.89 -27.55 -10.67
CA TYR A 274 -9.29 -27.38 -10.30
C TYR A 274 -10.23 -27.69 -11.46
N PHE A 275 -9.96 -27.11 -12.64
CA PHE A 275 -10.81 -27.32 -13.81
C PHE A 275 -10.66 -28.70 -14.43
N VAL A 276 -9.48 -29.31 -14.40
CA VAL A 276 -9.24 -30.69 -14.87
C VAL A 276 -10.07 -31.71 -14.09
N ARG A 277 -10.32 -31.48 -12.79
CA ARG A 277 -11.19 -32.36 -11.99
C ARG A 277 -12.67 -32.32 -12.40
N GLY A 278 -13.10 -31.27 -13.10
CA GLY A 278 -14.46 -31.14 -13.62
C GLY A 278 -15.55 -30.85 -12.59
N ASP A 279 -15.17 -30.55 -11.35
CA ASP A 279 -16.10 -30.39 -10.22
C ASP A 279 -16.29 -28.90 -9.90
N TYR A 280 -16.75 -28.16 -10.93
CA TYR A 280 -16.94 -26.70 -10.86
C TYR A 280 -18.33 -26.27 -11.37
N GLU A 281 -18.77 -25.09 -10.92
CA GLU A 281 -20.05 -24.49 -11.35
C GLU A 281 -19.83 -23.50 -12.51
N GLU A 282 -20.85 -23.30 -13.35
CA GLU A 282 -20.77 -22.39 -14.53
C GLU A 282 -20.33 -20.95 -14.18
N TRP A 283 -20.74 -20.45 -13.00
CA TRP A 283 -20.32 -19.11 -12.57
C TRP A 283 -18.83 -19.03 -12.27
N GLU A 284 -18.20 -20.10 -11.82
CA GLU A 284 -16.76 -20.18 -11.54
C GLU A 284 -15.93 -20.09 -12.82
N GLU A 285 -16.37 -20.82 -13.87
CA GLU A 285 -15.77 -20.74 -15.20
C GLU A 285 -15.90 -19.33 -15.78
N ARG A 286 -17.07 -18.69 -15.64
CA ARG A 286 -17.33 -17.34 -16.14
C ARG A 286 -16.44 -16.28 -15.47
N VAL A 287 -16.11 -16.42 -14.18
CA VAL A 287 -15.28 -15.45 -13.43
C VAL A 287 -13.82 -15.83 -13.35
N ALA A 288 -13.45 -17.01 -13.82
CA ALA A 288 -12.07 -17.45 -13.91
C ALA A 288 -11.28 -16.53 -14.83
N GLY A 289 -10.03 -16.26 -14.45
CA GLY A 289 -9.16 -15.37 -15.22
C GLY A 289 -7.72 -15.46 -14.76
N SER A 290 -6.89 -14.57 -15.28
CA SER A 290 -5.47 -14.42 -14.91
C SER A 290 -5.26 -13.17 -14.04
N PRO A 291 -5.49 -13.28 -12.73
CA PRO A 291 -5.36 -12.16 -11.82
C PRO A 291 -3.89 -11.79 -11.60
N GLU A 292 -3.58 -10.50 -11.58
CA GLU A 292 -2.26 -9.99 -11.22
C GLU A 292 -2.04 -9.99 -9.70
N TYR A 293 -3.13 -9.91 -8.91
CA TYR A 293 -3.09 -9.78 -7.46
C TYR A 293 -4.09 -10.73 -6.79
N VAL A 294 -3.75 -11.21 -5.60
CA VAL A 294 -4.64 -12.05 -4.77
C VAL A 294 -5.84 -11.27 -4.21
N PHE A 295 -5.77 -9.93 -4.15
CA PHE A 295 -6.73 -9.07 -3.45
C PHE A 295 -6.99 -9.49 -2.00
N ASN A 296 -5.99 -10.11 -1.37
CA ASN A 296 -5.93 -10.48 0.04
C ASN A 296 -4.47 -10.66 0.43
N GLU A 297 -3.93 -9.73 1.21
CA GLU A 297 -2.51 -9.73 1.56
C GLU A 297 -2.12 -10.91 2.46
N TYR A 298 -3.06 -11.43 3.24
CA TYR A 298 -2.80 -12.59 4.10
C TYR A 298 -2.60 -13.86 3.30
N LEU A 299 -3.46 -14.08 2.30
CA LEU A 299 -3.32 -15.20 1.37
C LEU A 299 -2.09 -15.01 0.46
N SER A 300 -1.84 -13.77 0.03
CA SER A 300 -0.63 -13.46 -0.75
C SER A 300 0.63 -13.80 0.03
N LEU A 301 0.74 -13.31 1.27
CA LEU A 301 1.90 -13.57 2.14
C LEU A 301 2.05 -15.08 2.46
N ALA A 302 0.93 -15.76 2.72
CA ALA A 302 0.94 -17.20 2.99
C ALA A 302 1.39 -18.01 1.78
N LEU A 303 1.07 -17.58 0.55
CA LEU A 303 1.45 -18.26 -0.68
C LEU A 303 2.90 -17.96 -1.09
N THR A 304 3.38 -16.73 -0.90
CA THR A 304 4.74 -16.33 -1.32
C THR A 304 5.79 -16.73 -0.29
N GLU A 305 5.56 -16.42 0.99
CA GLU A 305 6.54 -16.60 2.07
C GLU A 305 6.24 -17.80 2.98
N GLY A 306 5.07 -18.40 2.83
CA GLY A 306 4.60 -19.54 3.63
C GLY A 306 3.70 -19.15 4.81
N VAL A 307 2.90 -20.15 5.23
CA VAL A 307 1.89 -19.98 6.30
C VAL A 307 2.53 -19.61 7.64
N VAL A 308 3.68 -20.19 7.96
CA VAL A 308 4.38 -19.94 9.23
C VAL A 308 4.84 -18.47 9.31
N VAL A 309 5.42 -17.94 8.23
CA VAL A 309 5.84 -16.54 8.16
C VAL A 309 4.64 -15.61 8.28
N CYS A 310 3.52 -15.92 7.62
CA CYS A 310 2.28 -15.17 7.74
C CYS A 310 1.81 -15.08 9.21
N ILE A 311 1.80 -16.20 9.93
CA ILE A 311 1.42 -16.25 11.35
C ILE A 311 2.37 -15.41 12.20
N ILE A 312 3.68 -15.52 12.00
CA ILE A 312 4.70 -14.73 12.75
C ILE A 312 4.46 -13.23 12.54
N VAL A 313 4.23 -12.79 11.30
CA VAL A 313 3.97 -11.39 10.97
C VAL A 313 2.70 -10.89 11.65
N LEU A 314 1.61 -11.68 11.63
CA LEU A 314 0.35 -11.32 12.30
C LEU A 314 0.51 -11.21 13.82
N VAL A 315 1.24 -12.13 14.46
CA VAL A 315 1.56 -12.09 15.89
C VAL A 315 2.39 -10.85 16.22
N ALA A 316 3.39 -10.51 15.39
CA ALA A 316 4.21 -9.31 15.57
C ALA A 316 3.36 -8.03 15.47
N ILE A 317 2.47 -7.93 14.46
CA ILE A 317 1.54 -6.80 14.32
C ILE A 317 0.61 -6.71 15.54
N GLY A 318 0.03 -7.83 15.98
CA GLY A 318 -0.82 -7.89 17.17
C GLY A 318 -0.09 -7.41 18.44
N THR A 319 1.17 -7.81 18.60
CA THR A 319 2.02 -7.36 19.70
C THR A 319 2.28 -5.85 19.65
N CYS A 320 2.57 -5.31 18.46
CA CYS A 320 2.74 -3.87 18.25
C CYS A 320 1.45 -3.10 18.59
N LEU A 321 0.28 -3.57 18.14
CA LEU A 321 -1.02 -2.97 18.47
C LEU A 321 -1.28 -2.96 19.98
N TRP A 322 -1.02 -4.06 20.67
CA TRP A 322 -1.17 -4.14 22.11
C TRP A 322 -0.25 -3.16 22.84
N MET A 323 1.03 -3.07 22.44
CA MET A 323 1.97 -2.10 22.99
C MET A 323 1.54 -0.65 22.72
N GLY A 324 1.08 -0.35 21.51
CA GLY A 324 0.58 0.97 21.13
C GLY A 324 -0.67 1.37 21.90
N ALA A 325 -1.61 0.46 22.09
CA ALA A 325 -2.80 0.68 22.90
C ALA A 325 -2.46 0.98 24.37
N LYS A 326 -1.54 0.23 24.97
CA LYS A 326 -1.03 0.50 26.33
C LYS A 326 -0.35 1.87 26.48
N ARG A 327 0.28 2.36 25.41
CA ARG A 327 0.96 3.67 25.37
C ARG A 327 0.04 4.83 25.01
N GLY A 328 -1.26 4.57 24.81
CA GLY A 328 -2.24 5.60 24.41
C GLY A 328 -2.11 6.08 22.96
N ARG A 329 -1.40 5.34 22.09
CA ARG A 329 -1.19 5.67 20.68
C ARG A 329 -2.38 5.24 19.80
N TYR A 330 -3.59 5.58 20.24
CA TYR A 330 -4.84 5.06 19.68
C TYR A 330 -5.04 5.41 18.20
N GLY A 331 -4.58 6.59 17.73
CA GLY A 331 -4.67 6.98 16.33
C GLY A 331 -3.81 6.10 15.43
N ILE A 332 -2.58 5.78 15.86
CA ILE A 332 -1.66 4.88 15.15
C ILE A 332 -2.22 3.47 15.11
N CYS A 333 -2.73 2.96 16.24
CA CYS A 333 -3.41 1.66 16.28
C CYS A 333 -4.62 1.63 15.34
N GLY A 334 -5.42 2.71 15.31
CA GLY A 334 -6.55 2.84 14.39
C GLY A 334 -6.13 2.82 12.92
N ALA A 335 -5.02 3.48 12.57
CA ALA A 335 -4.46 3.46 11.23
C ALA A 335 -3.99 2.05 10.82
N ILE A 336 -3.30 1.33 11.72
CA ILE A 336 -2.89 -0.06 11.48
C ILE A 336 -4.13 -0.95 11.31
N LEU A 337 -5.15 -0.81 12.15
CA LEU A 337 -6.40 -1.57 12.02
C LEU A 337 -7.11 -1.28 10.69
N SER A 338 -7.16 -0.01 10.25
CA SER A 338 -7.68 0.34 8.93
C SER A 338 -6.89 -0.34 7.81
N LEU A 339 -5.57 -0.34 7.90
CA LEU A 339 -4.70 -0.99 6.92
C LEU A 339 -4.95 -2.51 6.89
N LEU A 340 -5.04 -3.17 8.04
CA LEU A 340 -5.32 -4.61 8.14
C LEU A 340 -6.69 -4.98 7.53
N ILE A 341 -7.74 -4.22 7.83
CA ILE A 341 -9.08 -4.45 7.24
C ILE A 341 -9.05 -4.23 5.73
N PHE A 342 -8.36 -3.18 5.27
CA PHE A 342 -8.22 -2.92 3.84
C PHE A 342 -7.44 -4.03 3.12
N SER A 343 -6.38 -4.55 3.73
CA SER A 343 -5.55 -5.66 3.25
C SER A 343 -6.31 -6.98 3.07
N PHE A 344 -7.44 -7.16 3.77
CA PHE A 344 -8.27 -8.35 3.63
C PHE A 344 -8.94 -8.48 2.26
N SER A 345 -9.20 -7.36 1.57
CA SER A 345 -9.89 -7.36 0.28
C SER A 345 -9.24 -6.44 -0.77
N SER A 346 -7.94 -6.15 -0.60
CA SER A 346 -7.15 -5.31 -1.49
C SER A 346 -5.68 -5.76 -1.50
N TYR A 347 -4.82 -5.00 -2.20
CA TYR A 347 -3.40 -5.28 -2.40
C TYR A 347 -2.50 -4.08 -2.05
N PRO A 348 -2.59 -3.51 -0.84
CA PRO A 348 -1.83 -2.31 -0.47
C PRO A 348 -0.31 -2.53 -0.45
N MET A 349 0.17 -3.73 -0.11
CA MET A 349 1.61 -4.00 -0.02
C MET A 349 2.34 -3.97 -1.36
N TYR A 350 1.61 -3.99 -2.47
CA TYR A 350 2.16 -3.71 -3.79
C TYR A 350 2.72 -2.28 -3.93
N PHE A 351 2.19 -1.33 -3.15
CA PHE A 351 2.58 0.07 -3.22
C PHE A 351 3.60 0.43 -2.14
N PRO A 352 4.79 0.97 -2.52
CA PRO A 352 5.79 1.44 -1.56
C PRO A 352 5.24 2.42 -0.51
N ALA A 353 4.26 3.24 -0.89
CA ALA A 353 3.59 4.17 0.01
C ALA A 353 2.93 3.48 1.23
N PHE A 354 2.27 2.36 1.03
CA PHE A 354 1.67 1.59 2.13
C PHE A 354 2.70 0.79 2.92
N VAL A 355 3.71 0.23 2.25
CA VAL A 355 4.81 -0.49 2.92
C VAL A 355 5.53 0.44 3.89
N VAL A 356 5.93 1.63 3.43
CA VAL A 356 6.61 2.63 4.26
C VAL A 356 5.71 3.11 5.39
N ALA A 357 4.44 3.47 5.08
CA ALA A 357 3.49 3.89 6.10
C ALA A 357 3.25 2.79 7.14
N GLY A 358 3.08 1.53 6.72
CA GLY A 358 2.90 0.38 7.60
C GLY A 358 4.10 0.17 8.53
N ILE A 359 5.32 0.18 7.99
CA ILE A 359 6.56 0.06 8.79
C ILE A 359 6.65 1.19 9.81
N LEU A 360 6.46 2.45 9.38
CA LEU A 360 6.55 3.60 10.28
C LEU A 360 5.46 3.58 11.36
N LEU A 361 4.23 3.14 11.02
CA LEU A 361 3.15 2.96 11.99
C LEU A 361 3.46 1.86 13.01
N LEU A 362 3.97 0.70 12.57
CA LEU A 362 4.35 -0.40 13.46
C LEU A 362 5.49 0.02 14.39
N LEU A 363 6.52 0.69 13.87
CA LEU A 363 7.60 1.25 14.66
C LEU A 363 7.08 2.29 15.66
N ALA A 364 6.21 3.21 15.21
CA ALA A 364 5.59 4.20 16.07
C ALA A 364 4.68 3.58 17.14
N CYS A 365 4.17 2.37 16.92
CA CYS A 365 3.33 1.63 17.86
C CYS A 365 4.16 0.82 18.87
N GLY A 366 5.10 0.01 18.37
CA GLY A 366 5.84 -0.99 19.13
C GLY A 366 7.11 -0.46 19.80
N VAL A 367 7.85 0.45 19.13
CA VAL A 367 9.14 0.95 19.61
C VAL A 367 8.94 2.06 20.65
N GLY A 368 9.72 2.02 21.73
CA GLY A 368 9.78 3.13 22.70
C GLY A 368 10.46 4.37 22.10
N ASP A 369 10.30 5.51 22.76
CA ASP A 369 10.84 6.80 22.31
C ASP A 369 12.37 6.93 22.50
N PHE A 370 13.14 5.85 22.28
CA PHE A 370 14.61 5.83 22.44
C PHE A 370 15.32 6.19 21.13
N ILE A 371 16.26 7.12 21.21
CA ILE A 371 16.98 7.72 20.06
C ILE A 371 17.80 6.71 19.24
N TYR A 372 18.40 5.70 19.87
CA TYR A 372 19.24 4.72 19.17
C TYR A 372 18.46 3.79 18.23
N LYS A 373 17.16 3.58 18.46
CA LYS A 373 16.34 2.70 17.63
C LYS A 373 16.07 3.28 16.24
N PRO A 374 15.67 4.57 16.09
CA PRO A 374 15.64 5.22 14.78
C PRO A 374 17.00 5.23 14.08
N LEU A 375 18.08 5.40 14.82
CA LEU A 375 19.44 5.39 14.25
C LEU A 375 19.79 4.02 13.65
N ILE A 376 19.54 2.93 14.39
CA ILE A 376 19.73 1.55 13.87
C ILE A 376 18.88 1.33 12.63
N LEU A 377 17.60 1.72 12.66
CA LEU A 377 16.72 1.60 11.51
C LEU A 377 17.27 2.36 10.30
N CYS A 378 17.74 3.59 10.51
CA CYS A 378 18.35 4.38 9.42
C CYS A 378 19.58 3.71 8.83
N ILE A 379 20.45 3.14 9.68
CA ILE A 379 21.62 2.40 9.22
C ILE A 379 21.18 1.17 8.40
N CYS A 380 20.22 0.38 8.89
CA CYS A 380 19.69 -0.77 8.15
C CYS A 380 19.07 -0.36 6.82
N LEU A 381 18.29 0.73 6.78
CA LEU A 381 17.70 1.26 5.56
C LEU A 381 18.75 1.79 4.59
N ILE A 382 19.79 2.48 5.07
CA ILE A 382 20.90 2.97 4.21
C ILE A 382 21.64 1.79 3.58
N LEU A 383 21.96 0.76 4.37
CA LEU A 383 22.66 -0.42 3.88
C LEU A 383 21.80 -1.18 2.84
N TRP A 384 20.51 -1.32 3.11
CA TRP A 384 19.58 -1.98 2.20
C TRP A 384 19.41 -1.20 0.90
N ILE A 385 19.20 0.11 0.96
CA ILE A 385 19.00 0.99 -0.19
C ILE A 385 20.28 1.17 -1.01
N GLY A 386 21.43 1.30 -0.32
CA GLY A 386 22.73 1.45 -0.98
C GLY A 386 23.04 0.30 -1.95
N GLY A 387 22.60 -0.92 -1.61
CA GLY A 387 22.73 -2.10 -2.46
C GLY A 387 21.80 -2.11 -3.68
N TYR A 388 20.68 -1.37 -3.65
CA TYR A 388 19.64 -1.44 -4.70
C TYR A 388 19.53 -0.19 -5.60
N THR A 389 20.15 0.93 -5.24
CA THR A 389 19.98 2.21 -5.96
C THR A 389 20.37 2.12 -7.44
N GLU A 390 21.44 1.43 -7.75
CA GLU A 390 21.93 1.26 -9.15
C GLU A 390 20.98 0.35 -9.93
N LYS A 391 20.51 -0.75 -9.33
CA LYS A 391 19.52 -1.65 -9.92
C LYS A 391 18.23 -0.90 -10.27
N TRP A 392 17.71 -0.05 -9.36
CA TRP A 392 16.48 0.71 -9.63
C TRP A 392 16.65 1.75 -10.75
N LYS A 393 17.82 2.39 -10.87
CA LYS A 393 18.09 3.28 -12.00
C LYS A 393 18.14 2.54 -13.32
N GLN A 394 18.82 1.40 -13.36
CA GLN A 394 18.86 0.55 -14.56
C GLN A 394 17.45 0.07 -14.95
N GLU A 395 16.63 -0.28 -13.97
CA GLU A 395 15.24 -0.66 -14.18
C GLU A 395 14.38 0.51 -14.68
N GLU A 396 14.56 1.73 -14.14
CA GLU A 396 13.89 2.95 -14.64
C GLU A 396 14.25 3.22 -16.11
N ASP A 397 15.53 3.17 -16.44
CA ASP A 397 16.01 3.38 -17.82
C ASP A 397 15.47 2.31 -18.77
N ALA A 398 15.43 1.06 -18.34
CA ALA A 398 14.84 -0.03 -19.10
C ALA A 398 13.32 0.16 -19.30
N CYS A 399 12.59 0.57 -18.27
CA CYS A 399 11.16 0.85 -18.37
C CYS A 399 10.87 2.03 -19.31
N ARG A 400 11.70 3.09 -19.32
CA ARG A 400 11.59 4.18 -20.28
C ARG A 400 11.81 3.70 -21.73
N LYS A 401 12.81 2.87 -21.96
CA LYS A 401 13.04 2.24 -23.29
C LYS A 401 11.90 1.32 -23.67
N TRP A 402 11.30 0.60 -22.72
CA TRP A 402 10.12 -0.23 -22.97
C TRP A 402 8.94 0.60 -23.49
N VAL A 403 8.69 1.78 -22.90
CA VAL A 403 7.65 2.71 -23.39
C VAL A 403 7.86 3.05 -24.87
N TYR A 404 9.10 3.38 -25.26
CA TYR A 404 9.40 3.68 -26.67
C TYR A 404 9.23 2.44 -27.54
N ALA A 405 9.72 1.27 -27.11
CA ALA A 405 9.54 0.01 -27.83
C ALA A 405 8.05 -0.33 -28.04
N LYS A 406 7.23 -0.08 -27.02
CA LYS A 406 5.77 -0.29 -27.08
C LYS A 406 5.08 0.61 -28.11
N MET A 407 5.59 1.82 -28.36
CA MET A 407 5.06 2.67 -29.46
C MET A 407 5.29 2.02 -30.82
N PHE A 408 6.48 1.46 -31.08
CA PHE A 408 6.76 0.72 -32.30
C PHE A 408 5.92 -0.56 -32.40
N TYR A 409 5.78 -1.29 -31.30
CA TYR A 409 4.92 -2.46 -31.21
C TYR A 409 3.47 -2.13 -31.58
N ASN A 410 2.90 -1.09 -31.01
CA ASN A 410 1.52 -0.65 -31.27
C ASN A 410 1.31 -0.16 -32.70
N SER A 411 2.33 0.41 -33.35
CA SER A 411 2.30 0.82 -34.75
C SER A 411 2.53 -0.33 -35.75
N GLY A 412 2.80 -1.56 -35.27
CA GLY A 412 3.10 -2.72 -36.11
C GLY A 412 4.55 -2.80 -36.60
N ALA A 413 5.42 -1.88 -36.17
CA ALA A 413 6.86 -1.88 -36.51
C ALA A 413 7.65 -2.89 -35.66
N TYR A 414 7.22 -4.16 -35.68
CA TYR A 414 7.70 -5.23 -34.80
C TYR A 414 9.19 -5.47 -34.86
N LYS A 415 9.84 -5.37 -36.04
CA LYS A 415 11.29 -5.55 -36.20
C LYS A 415 12.10 -4.50 -35.41
N VAL A 416 11.60 -3.24 -35.36
CA VAL A 416 12.23 -2.16 -34.59
C VAL A 416 12.00 -2.40 -33.11
N ALA A 417 10.77 -2.76 -32.71
CA ALA A 417 10.42 -3.09 -31.34
C ALA A 417 11.27 -4.24 -30.80
N ASN A 418 11.48 -5.32 -31.58
CA ASN A 418 12.28 -6.48 -31.20
C ASN A 418 13.73 -6.14 -30.85
N LYS A 419 14.35 -5.20 -31.59
CA LYS A 419 15.71 -4.74 -31.28
C LYS A 419 15.74 -4.07 -29.88
N SER A 420 14.81 -3.16 -29.65
CA SER A 420 14.71 -2.45 -28.35
C SER A 420 14.36 -3.42 -27.20
N TYR A 421 13.45 -4.37 -27.41
CA TYR A 421 13.12 -5.39 -26.42
C TYR A 421 14.33 -6.27 -26.07
N GLY A 422 15.13 -6.68 -27.06
CA GLY A 422 16.35 -7.47 -26.85
C GLY A 422 17.38 -6.76 -25.97
N GLU A 423 17.54 -5.43 -26.14
CA GLU A 423 18.46 -4.62 -25.34
C GLU A 423 18.07 -4.54 -23.86
N ILE A 424 16.74 -4.50 -23.55
CA ILE A 424 16.23 -4.32 -22.19
C ILE A 424 15.84 -5.64 -21.52
N TYR A 425 15.80 -6.74 -22.25
CA TYR A 425 15.45 -8.06 -21.72
C TYR A 425 16.25 -8.46 -20.48
N PRO A 426 17.59 -8.29 -20.39
CA PRO A 426 18.34 -8.70 -19.20
C PRO A 426 17.84 -8.06 -17.90
N VAL A 427 17.28 -6.85 -17.99
CA VAL A 427 16.78 -6.09 -16.84
C VAL A 427 15.32 -6.43 -16.53
N LEU A 428 14.48 -6.65 -17.57
CA LEU A 428 13.02 -6.79 -17.44
C LEU A 428 12.52 -8.25 -17.57
N LYS A 429 13.42 -9.23 -17.59
CA LYS A 429 13.10 -10.65 -17.79
C LYS A 429 12.14 -11.27 -16.78
N GLU A 430 11.94 -10.65 -15.63
CA GLU A 430 11.02 -11.11 -14.58
C GLU A 430 9.62 -10.48 -14.69
N LYS A 431 9.35 -9.65 -15.71
CA LYS A 431 8.08 -8.97 -15.92
C LYS A 431 7.24 -9.69 -16.99
N GLY A 432 6.19 -10.36 -16.58
CA GLY A 432 5.33 -11.16 -17.47
C GLY A 432 4.74 -10.35 -18.63
N ALA A 433 4.29 -9.11 -18.40
CA ALA A 433 3.75 -8.23 -19.44
C ALA A 433 4.82 -7.86 -20.49
N PHE A 434 6.06 -7.61 -20.07
CA PHE A 434 7.18 -7.36 -20.96
C PHE A 434 7.52 -8.58 -21.82
N LEU A 435 7.63 -9.75 -21.19
CA LEU A 435 7.93 -11.01 -21.86
C LEU A 435 6.84 -11.37 -22.88
N PHE A 436 5.58 -11.14 -22.53
CA PHE A 436 4.46 -11.33 -23.45
C PHE A 436 4.55 -10.42 -24.66
N GLU A 437 4.75 -9.11 -24.48
CA GLU A 437 4.88 -8.15 -25.59
C GLU A 437 6.05 -8.48 -26.50
N TYR A 438 7.21 -8.85 -25.92
CA TYR A 438 8.38 -9.26 -26.69
C TYR A 438 8.14 -10.53 -27.47
N GLY A 439 7.61 -11.58 -26.82
CA GLY A 439 7.30 -12.84 -27.48
C GLY A 439 6.25 -12.68 -28.58
N HIS A 440 5.20 -11.87 -28.36
CA HIS A 440 4.19 -11.58 -29.39
C HIS A 440 4.77 -10.76 -30.56
N SER A 441 5.66 -9.80 -30.29
CA SER A 441 6.34 -9.04 -31.34
C SER A 441 7.22 -9.93 -32.23
N LEU A 442 7.90 -10.90 -31.64
CA LEU A 442 8.68 -11.92 -32.36
C LEU A 442 7.78 -12.82 -33.21
N TYR A 443 6.62 -13.29 -32.65
CA TYR A 443 5.62 -14.02 -33.43
C TYR A 443 5.17 -13.24 -34.67
N LYS A 444 4.82 -11.97 -34.50
CA LYS A 444 4.40 -11.09 -35.62
C LYS A 444 5.51 -10.83 -36.64
N SER A 445 6.76 -11.03 -36.25
CA SER A 445 7.95 -10.90 -37.14
C SER A 445 8.38 -12.20 -37.77
N GLY A 446 7.70 -13.34 -37.47
CA GLY A 446 8.04 -14.67 -38.01
C GLY A 446 9.15 -15.41 -37.27
N PHE A 447 9.63 -14.90 -36.11
CA PHE A 447 10.68 -15.56 -35.31
C PHE A 447 10.02 -16.48 -34.27
N TYR A 448 9.43 -17.58 -34.72
CA TYR A 448 8.57 -18.46 -33.92
C TYR A 448 9.31 -19.19 -32.78
N ASN A 449 10.56 -19.63 -33.01
CA ASN A 449 11.34 -20.30 -31.99
C ASN A 449 11.74 -19.38 -30.85
N GLU A 450 12.22 -18.18 -31.16
CA GLU A 450 12.56 -17.14 -30.19
C GLU A 450 11.30 -16.67 -29.45
N SER A 451 10.19 -16.49 -30.17
CA SER A 451 8.89 -16.16 -29.57
C SER A 451 8.50 -17.19 -28.50
N ASN A 452 8.59 -18.49 -28.82
CA ASN A 452 8.27 -19.57 -27.87
C ASN A 452 9.17 -19.54 -26.63
N LYS A 453 10.45 -19.18 -26.77
CA LYS A 453 11.37 -19.05 -25.65
C LYS A 453 10.84 -18.01 -24.64
N TYR A 454 10.57 -16.78 -25.07
CA TYR A 454 10.13 -15.71 -24.18
C TYR A 454 8.70 -15.88 -23.68
N LEU A 455 7.81 -16.46 -24.48
CA LEU A 455 6.45 -16.76 -24.06
C LEU A 455 6.42 -17.86 -22.98
N LYS A 456 7.27 -18.89 -23.05
CA LYS A 456 7.41 -19.89 -21.98
C LYS A 456 7.94 -19.26 -20.69
N GLU A 457 8.88 -18.33 -20.78
CA GLU A 457 9.32 -17.56 -19.63
C GLU A 457 8.16 -16.69 -19.06
N ALA A 458 7.32 -16.10 -19.93
CA ALA A 458 6.17 -15.31 -19.52
C ALA A 458 5.16 -16.12 -18.69
N CYS A 459 5.00 -17.43 -18.97
CA CYS A 459 4.12 -18.32 -18.21
C CYS A 459 4.52 -18.46 -16.73
N LEU A 460 5.77 -18.13 -16.37
CA LEU A 460 6.19 -18.14 -14.96
C LEU A 460 5.65 -16.92 -14.19
N TYR A 461 5.28 -15.85 -14.88
CA TYR A 461 4.89 -14.57 -14.31
C TYR A 461 3.47 -14.12 -14.67
N SER A 462 2.80 -14.86 -15.55
CA SER A 462 1.46 -14.53 -16.03
C SER A 462 0.65 -15.79 -16.30
N THR A 463 -0.62 -15.78 -15.88
CA THR A 463 -1.60 -16.83 -16.17
C THR A 463 -2.47 -16.50 -17.39
N ASP A 464 -2.11 -15.47 -18.19
CA ASP A 464 -2.87 -15.05 -19.34
C ASP A 464 -2.93 -16.15 -20.42
N PRO A 465 -4.13 -16.69 -20.74
CA PRO A 465 -4.27 -17.74 -21.75
C PRO A 465 -3.83 -17.32 -23.15
N MET A 466 -3.75 -16.01 -23.42
CA MET A 466 -3.22 -15.51 -24.69
C MET A 466 -1.76 -15.92 -24.92
N VAL A 467 -0.96 -16.08 -23.85
CA VAL A 467 0.41 -16.56 -23.94
C VAL A 467 0.44 -17.97 -24.56
N LEU A 468 -0.37 -18.90 -24.01
CA LEU A 468 -0.47 -20.27 -24.50
C LEU A 468 -1.04 -20.35 -25.92
N ASN A 469 -2.02 -19.49 -26.25
CA ASN A 469 -2.58 -19.41 -27.61
C ASN A 469 -1.51 -19.05 -28.64
N ILE A 470 -0.64 -18.08 -28.35
CA ILE A 470 0.43 -17.69 -29.28
C ILE A 470 1.50 -18.78 -29.37
N ILE A 471 1.83 -19.47 -28.27
CA ILE A 471 2.73 -20.61 -28.28
C ILE A 471 2.19 -21.71 -29.22
N GLY A 472 0.88 -22.04 -29.11
CA GLY A 472 0.21 -22.97 -29.99
C GLY A 472 0.26 -22.58 -31.46
N LYS A 473 0.02 -21.29 -31.78
CA LYS A 473 0.15 -20.75 -33.15
C LYS A 473 1.59 -20.85 -33.67
N ASN A 474 2.59 -20.55 -32.84
CA ASN A 474 3.97 -20.71 -33.21
C ASN A 474 4.31 -22.15 -33.62
N TYR A 475 3.86 -23.14 -32.86
CA TYR A 475 4.04 -24.55 -33.20
C TYR A 475 3.33 -24.92 -34.52
N GLN A 476 2.12 -24.40 -34.75
CA GLN A 476 1.43 -24.63 -36.02
C GLN A 476 2.21 -24.08 -37.21
N GLU A 477 2.79 -22.88 -37.10
CA GLU A 477 3.61 -22.30 -38.16
C GLU A 477 4.93 -23.04 -38.34
N LEU A 478 5.60 -23.48 -37.26
CA LEU A 478 6.82 -24.29 -37.31
C LEU A 478 6.60 -25.69 -37.92
N HIS A 479 5.42 -26.27 -37.79
CA HIS A 479 5.09 -27.57 -38.39
C HIS A 479 4.60 -27.45 -39.85
N ARG A 480 4.34 -26.23 -40.34
CA ARG A 480 3.99 -25.99 -41.76
C ARG A 480 5.22 -25.91 -42.67
N TYR A 481 6.39 -25.79 -42.10
CA TYR A 481 7.70 -25.78 -42.78
C TYR A 481 8.52 -27.00 -42.35
#